data_eb75f960a930e2cdcfdc0df0aec9cddc
#
_entry.id   eb75f960a930e2cdcfdc0df0aec9cddc
#
_cell.length_a   1.000
_cell.length_b   1.000
_cell.length_c   1.000
_cell.angle_alpha   90.00
_cell.angle_beta   90.00
_cell.angle_gamma   90.00
#
_symmetry.space_group_name_H-M   'P 1'
#
loop_
_entity.id
_entity.type
_entity.pdbx_description
1 polymer ?
#
loop_
_entity_poly.entity_id
_entity_poly.type
_entity_poly.pdbx_seq_one_letter_code
_entity_poly.pdbx_strand_id
1 'polypeptide(L)'
;MAAKIDQLWREMEWTWYLNGQDVLYWHWSPNYAWEMNFPLEGYNECLITYILAASSPTYPIPASAYHNGWARKGGIKSDVVAYDLPLVLKHNYAEEYGGPLFWAHYSYIGLCPVGLSDRYATNRDLKRNQVMNDCSYCSENPKGFKGYSDACWG
;
A
#
# COMPACT_ATOMS: atom_id res chain seq x y z
N MET A 1 10.77 -25.26 3.49
CA MET A 1 9.81 -24.13 3.55
C MET A 1 10.00 -23.21 2.33
N ALA A 2 11.17 -22.66 2.05
CA ALA A 2 11.40 -21.74 0.92
C ALA A 2 10.94 -22.30 -0.44
N ALA A 3 11.29 -23.55 -0.78
CA ALA A 3 10.88 -24.17 -2.04
C ALA A 3 9.34 -24.27 -2.20
N LYS A 4 8.59 -24.48 -1.10
CA LYS A 4 7.13 -24.53 -1.16
C LYS A 4 6.53 -23.13 -1.37
N ILE A 5 7.13 -22.11 -0.78
CA ILE A 5 6.73 -20.71 -0.98
C ILE A 5 6.98 -20.29 -2.43
N ASP A 6 8.17 -20.61 -2.98
CA ASP A 6 8.50 -20.35 -4.38
C ASP A 6 7.54 -21.05 -5.34
N GLN A 7 7.22 -22.32 -5.05
CA GLN A 7 6.24 -23.07 -5.82
C GLN A 7 4.86 -22.39 -5.83
N LEU A 8 4.33 -22.03 -4.66
CA LEU A 8 3.02 -21.37 -4.54
C LEU A 8 2.98 -20.03 -5.27
N TRP A 9 4.05 -19.24 -5.16
CA TRP A 9 4.15 -17.96 -5.87
C TRP A 9 4.14 -18.16 -7.39
N ARG A 10 4.81 -19.17 -7.92
CA ARG A 10 4.83 -19.50 -9.35
C ARG A 10 3.51 -20.07 -9.86
N GLU A 11 2.81 -20.84 -9.04
CA GLU A 11 1.52 -21.46 -9.37
C GLU A 11 0.35 -20.48 -9.27
N MET A 12 0.52 -19.36 -8.57
CA MET A 12 -0.51 -18.34 -8.44
C MET A 12 -0.80 -17.68 -9.79
N GLU A 13 -2.03 -17.79 -10.27
CA GLU A 13 -2.50 -17.13 -11.49
C GLU A 13 -2.83 -15.65 -11.22
N TRP A 14 -1.80 -14.82 -11.04
CA TRP A 14 -1.93 -13.41 -10.70
C TRP A 14 -2.80 -12.64 -11.70
N THR A 15 -2.71 -12.98 -12.99
CA THR A 15 -3.53 -12.38 -14.05
C THR A 15 -5.02 -12.66 -13.90
N TRP A 16 -5.41 -13.76 -13.24
CA TRP A 16 -6.79 -14.06 -12.88
C TRP A 16 -7.38 -12.98 -11.99
N TYR A 17 -6.60 -12.49 -11.03
CA TYR A 17 -7.04 -11.46 -10.07
C TYR A 17 -7.19 -10.07 -10.66
N LEU A 18 -6.86 -9.87 -11.93
CA LEU A 18 -7.21 -8.65 -12.66
C LEU A 18 -8.69 -8.61 -13.05
N ASN A 19 -9.39 -9.75 -13.06
CA ASN A 19 -10.80 -9.86 -13.45
C ASN A 19 -11.12 -9.15 -14.79
N GLY A 20 -10.19 -9.24 -15.76
CA GLY A 20 -10.29 -8.58 -17.06
C GLY A 20 -10.11 -7.05 -17.02
N GLN A 21 -9.65 -6.50 -15.90
CA GLN A 21 -9.41 -5.07 -15.70
C GLN A 21 -7.91 -4.76 -15.57
N ASP A 22 -7.58 -3.49 -15.36
CA ASP A 22 -6.21 -2.99 -15.16
C ASP A 22 -5.94 -2.71 -13.66
N VAL A 23 -6.47 -3.58 -12.78
CA VAL A 23 -6.33 -3.46 -11.32
C VAL A 23 -6.47 -4.84 -10.68
N LEU A 24 -5.72 -5.13 -9.61
CA LEU A 24 -5.92 -6.36 -8.84
C LEU A 24 -7.16 -6.23 -7.95
N TYR A 25 -7.91 -7.34 -7.83
CA TYR A 25 -9.07 -7.43 -6.97
C TYR A 25 -8.74 -8.16 -5.68
N TRP A 26 -9.35 -7.72 -4.58
CA TRP A 26 -9.14 -8.27 -3.24
C TRP A 26 -9.57 -9.73 -3.10
N HIS A 27 -10.77 -10.05 -3.59
CA HIS A 27 -11.44 -11.29 -3.22
C HIS A 27 -12.15 -11.95 -4.40
N TRP A 28 -11.95 -13.25 -4.46
CA TRP A 28 -12.77 -14.17 -5.23
C TRP A 28 -13.10 -15.40 -4.38
N SER A 29 -14.28 -15.96 -4.53
CA SER A 29 -14.64 -17.23 -3.91
C SER A 29 -15.49 -18.09 -4.85
N PRO A 30 -15.46 -19.42 -4.71
CA PRO A 30 -16.26 -20.32 -5.56
C PRO A 30 -17.77 -20.13 -5.40
N ASN A 31 -18.23 -19.60 -4.25
CA ASN A 31 -19.65 -19.39 -3.96
C ASN A 31 -20.18 -18.05 -4.49
N TYR A 32 -19.35 -17.03 -4.51
CA TYR A 32 -19.75 -15.64 -4.78
C TYR A 32 -18.96 -14.99 -5.91
N ALA A 33 -18.02 -15.73 -6.53
CA ALA A 33 -17.16 -15.20 -7.57
C ALA A 33 -16.56 -13.83 -7.19
N TRP A 34 -16.75 -12.82 -8.00
CA TRP A 34 -16.27 -11.46 -7.81
C TRP A 34 -17.30 -10.52 -7.14
N GLU A 35 -18.31 -11.06 -6.44
CA GLU A 35 -19.41 -10.25 -5.89
C GLU A 35 -18.96 -9.10 -5.01
N MET A 36 -17.87 -9.28 -4.24
CA MET A 36 -17.28 -8.20 -3.43
C MET A 36 -16.82 -7.01 -4.28
N ASN A 37 -16.41 -7.25 -5.52
CA ASN A 37 -15.99 -6.23 -6.49
C ASN A 37 -15.10 -5.12 -5.90
N PHE A 38 -14.10 -5.50 -5.11
CA PHE A 38 -13.23 -4.58 -4.38
C PHE A 38 -11.85 -4.47 -5.04
N PRO A 39 -11.58 -3.42 -5.83
CA PRO A 39 -10.27 -3.19 -6.43
C PRO A 39 -9.25 -2.75 -5.38
N LEU A 40 -8.02 -3.30 -5.49
CA LEU A 40 -6.88 -2.89 -4.66
C LEU A 40 -6.22 -1.67 -5.28
N GLU A 41 -6.64 -0.50 -4.88
CA GLU A 41 -6.12 0.76 -5.43
C GLU A 41 -5.79 1.77 -4.34
N GLY A 42 -4.89 2.71 -4.68
CA GLY A 42 -4.41 3.72 -3.75
C GLY A 42 -3.34 3.18 -2.79
N TYR A 43 -2.65 4.07 -2.09
CA TYR A 43 -1.60 3.72 -1.16
C TYR A 43 -2.16 3.06 0.11
N ASN A 44 -1.86 1.77 0.29
CA ASN A 44 -2.31 0.96 1.41
C ASN A 44 -1.36 -0.23 1.66
N GLU A 45 -1.73 -1.15 2.54
CA GLU A 45 -0.95 -2.33 2.92
C GLU A 45 -0.75 -3.37 1.80
N CYS A 46 -1.49 -3.27 0.69
CA CYS A 46 -1.48 -4.28 -0.37
C CYS A 46 -0.41 -4.05 -1.46
N LEU A 47 0.51 -3.09 -1.31
CA LEU A 47 1.58 -2.86 -2.28
C LEU A 47 2.39 -4.13 -2.58
N ILE A 48 2.67 -4.94 -1.56
CA ILE A 48 3.41 -6.19 -1.70
C ILE A 48 2.74 -7.15 -2.69
N THR A 49 1.42 -7.15 -2.78
CA THR A 49 0.66 -7.99 -3.71
C THR A 49 0.97 -7.63 -5.15
N TYR A 50 1.02 -6.33 -5.46
CA TYR A 50 1.40 -5.85 -6.80
C TYR A 50 2.84 -6.21 -7.16
N ILE A 51 3.75 -6.14 -6.21
CA ILE A 51 5.16 -6.49 -6.43
C ILE A 51 5.31 -7.99 -6.69
N LEU A 52 4.65 -8.83 -5.90
CA LEU A 52 4.65 -10.28 -6.12
C LEU A 52 4.01 -10.65 -7.45
N ALA A 53 2.92 -10.02 -7.80
CA ALA A 53 2.21 -10.26 -9.05
C ALA A 53 3.02 -9.79 -10.28
N ALA A 54 3.62 -8.61 -10.22
CA ALA A 54 4.43 -8.09 -11.31
C ALA A 54 5.75 -8.85 -11.50
N SER A 55 6.32 -9.38 -10.42
CA SER A 55 7.56 -10.17 -10.48
C SER A 55 7.35 -11.66 -10.75
N SER A 56 6.11 -12.14 -10.84
CA SER A 56 5.81 -13.55 -11.11
C SER A 56 6.48 -14.03 -12.39
N PRO A 57 7.20 -15.16 -12.36
CA PRO A 57 7.86 -15.69 -13.53
C PRO A 57 6.91 -16.43 -14.50
N THR A 58 5.68 -16.74 -14.07
CA THR A 58 4.69 -17.52 -14.83
C THR A 58 3.49 -16.70 -15.26
N TYR A 59 2.90 -15.93 -14.38
CA TYR A 59 1.69 -15.14 -14.62
C TYR A 59 1.86 -13.68 -14.22
N PRO A 60 2.88 -12.96 -14.76
CA PRO A 60 3.12 -11.58 -14.36
C PRO A 60 1.98 -10.67 -14.83
N ILE A 61 1.57 -9.75 -13.96
CA ILE A 61 0.64 -8.70 -14.36
C ILE A 61 1.37 -7.60 -15.16
N PRO A 62 0.69 -6.92 -16.10
CA PRO A 62 1.29 -5.84 -16.84
C PRO A 62 1.57 -4.62 -15.96
N ALA A 63 2.56 -3.82 -16.32
CA ALA A 63 2.88 -2.58 -15.62
C ALA A 63 1.70 -1.59 -15.58
N SER A 64 0.79 -1.68 -16.55
CA SER A 64 -0.45 -0.89 -16.57
C SER A 64 -1.30 -1.13 -15.34
N ALA A 65 -1.37 -2.38 -14.82
CA ALA A 65 -2.12 -2.70 -13.61
C ALA A 65 -1.61 -1.92 -12.39
N TYR A 66 -0.30 -1.72 -12.29
CA TYR A 66 0.27 -0.86 -11.25
C TYR A 66 -0.07 0.62 -11.48
N HIS A 67 0.13 1.12 -12.68
CA HIS A 67 -0.02 2.55 -12.96
C HIS A 67 -1.47 3.02 -13.07
N ASN A 68 -2.33 2.22 -13.69
CA ASN A 68 -3.74 2.56 -13.89
C ASN A 68 -4.60 2.12 -12.69
N GLY A 69 -4.32 0.93 -12.14
CA GLY A 69 -4.99 0.38 -10.98
C GLY A 69 -4.46 0.97 -9.68
N TRP A 70 -3.39 0.40 -9.13
CA TRP A 70 -2.83 0.81 -7.85
C TRP A 70 -2.62 2.32 -7.72
N ALA A 71 -1.90 2.91 -8.65
CA ALA A 71 -1.55 4.32 -8.61
C ALA A 71 -2.67 5.25 -9.15
N ARG A 72 -3.81 4.71 -9.58
CA ARG A 72 -4.98 5.47 -10.05
C ARG A 72 -4.61 6.53 -11.11
N LYS A 73 -3.74 6.15 -12.05
CA LYS A 73 -3.18 7.05 -13.10
C LYS A 73 -2.51 8.31 -12.53
N GLY A 74 -1.94 8.22 -11.33
CA GLY A 74 -1.32 9.32 -10.60
C GLY A 74 -2.22 9.96 -9.53
N GLY A 75 -3.48 9.55 -9.41
CA GLY A 75 -4.40 10.01 -8.36
C GLY A 75 -4.00 9.58 -6.94
N ILE A 76 -3.00 8.71 -6.82
CA ILE A 76 -2.36 8.34 -5.55
C ILE A 76 -1.51 9.48 -4.94
N LYS A 77 -1.12 10.47 -5.74
CA LYS A 77 -0.31 11.59 -5.25
C LYS A 77 -1.10 12.52 -4.35
N SER A 78 -0.41 13.13 -3.40
CA SER A 78 -0.97 14.06 -2.44
C SER A 78 -0.05 15.28 -2.26
N ASP A 79 -0.65 16.43 -2.11
CA ASP A 79 0.03 17.68 -1.76
C ASP A 79 -0.17 18.04 -0.27
N VAL A 80 -0.66 17.10 0.52
CA VAL A 80 -0.89 17.30 1.96
C VAL A 80 0.43 17.51 2.68
N VAL A 81 0.49 18.52 3.51
CA VAL A 81 1.58 18.76 4.46
C VAL A 81 0.97 18.76 5.86
N ALA A 82 1.46 17.89 6.72
CA ALA A 82 1.07 17.82 8.12
C ALA A 82 2.32 17.85 9.00
N TYR A 83 2.31 18.65 10.05
CA TYR A 83 3.47 18.86 10.93
C TYR A 83 4.75 19.23 10.16
N ASP A 84 4.62 20.09 9.16
CA ASP A 84 5.72 20.49 8.25
C ASP A 84 6.34 19.33 7.44
N LEU A 85 5.68 18.18 7.40
CA LEU A 85 6.10 17.00 6.68
C LEU A 85 5.21 16.76 5.45
N PRO A 86 5.78 16.69 4.23
CA PRO A 86 5.01 16.34 3.06
C PRO A 86 4.59 14.87 3.08
N LEU A 87 3.29 14.62 2.92
CA LEU A 87 2.68 13.30 2.77
C LEU A 87 2.36 13.09 1.29
N VAL A 88 3.39 12.73 0.51
CA VAL A 88 3.38 12.74 -0.96
C VAL A 88 2.48 11.68 -1.61
N LEU A 89 2.07 10.65 -0.87
CA LEU A 89 1.09 9.67 -1.31
C LEU A 89 -0.14 9.70 -0.41
N LYS A 90 -1.29 9.58 -1.06
CA LYS A 90 -2.58 9.57 -0.40
C LYS A 90 -2.94 8.16 0.02
N HIS A 91 -3.03 7.90 1.31
CA HIS A 91 -3.66 6.71 1.84
C HIS A 91 -5.14 6.67 1.49
N ASN A 92 -5.67 5.47 1.23
CA ASN A 92 -7.11 5.31 1.08
C ASN A 92 -7.85 5.90 2.29
N TYR A 93 -8.76 6.83 2.01
CA TYR A 93 -9.65 7.46 3.00
C TYR A 93 -8.99 8.30 4.10
N ALA A 94 -7.66 8.43 4.12
CA ALA A 94 -6.95 9.27 5.09
C ALA A 94 -6.56 10.61 4.43
N GLU A 95 -7.30 11.66 4.73
CA GLU A 95 -7.16 12.94 4.02
C GLU A 95 -6.19 13.90 4.69
N GLU A 96 -6.14 13.94 6.04
CA GLU A 96 -5.38 14.95 6.78
C GLU A 96 -3.99 14.48 7.23
N TYR A 97 -3.88 13.27 7.78
CA TYR A 97 -2.68 12.81 8.50
C TYR A 97 -2.10 11.51 7.94
N GLY A 98 -2.53 11.07 6.77
CA GLY A 98 -1.96 9.94 6.06
C GLY A 98 -2.36 8.54 6.56
N GLY A 99 -3.18 8.43 7.61
CA GLY A 99 -3.69 7.16 8.13
C GLY A 99 -2.70 6.38 9.02
N PRO A 100 -3.09 5.21 9.51
CA PRO A 100 -2.33 4.45 10.49
C PRO A 100 -1.04 3.87 9.91
N LEU A 101 -0.01 3.74 10.74
CA LEU A 101 1.31 3.25 10.35
C LEU A 101 1.30 1.87 9.72
N PHE A 102 0.41 0.97 10.13
CA PHE A 102 0.41 -0.37 9.57
C PHE A 102 0.10 -0.37 8.06
N TRP A 103 -0.77 0.51 7.59
CA TRP A 103 -1.04 0.65 6.15
C TRP A 103 0.20 1.06 5.36
N ALA A 104 1.01 1.93 5.95
CA ALA A 104 2.24 2.38 5.34
C ALA A 104 3.38 1.34 5.45
N HIS A 105 3.37 0.47 6.46
CA HIS A 105 4.52 -0.37 6.80
C HIS A 105 4.38 -1.83 6.43
N TYR A 106 3.17 -2.36 6.34
CA TYR A 106 2.92 -3.81 6.17
C TYR A 106 3.64 -4.40 4.95
N SER A 107 3.56 -3.76 3.81
CA SER A 107 4.25 -4.20 2.59
C SER A 107 5.77 -4.26 2.75
N TYR A 108 6.34 -3.45 3.63
CA TYR A 108 7.78 -3.35 3.84
C TYR A 108 8.32 -4.33 4.89
N ILE A 109 7.50 -5.20 5.43
CA ILE A 109 7.96 -6.38 6.17
C ILE A 109 8.81 -7.28 5.26
N GLY A 110 8.42 -7.37 3.97
CA GLY A 110 9.14 -8.15 2.96
C GLY A 110 9.91 -7.32 1.93
N LEU A 111 9.85 -5.98 1.98
CA LEU A 111 10.46 -5.09 0.99
C LEU A 111 11.34 -4.05 1.65
N CYS A 112 12.57 -3.89 1.16
CA CYS A 112 13.43 -2.79 1.58
C CYS A 112 13.00 -1.49 0.90
N PRO A 113 12.58 -0.44 1.63
CA PRO A 113 12.19 0.83 1.04
C PRO A 113 13.38 1.66 0.55
N VAL A 114 14.60 1.31 0.95
CA VAL A 114 15.82 2.04 0.56
C VAL A 114 16.13 1.76 -0.91
N GLY A 115 16.15 2.81 -1.71
CA GLY A 115 16.35 2.72 -3.16
C GLY A 115 15.10 2.34 -3.95
N LEU A 116 13.98 2.04 -3.29
CA LEU A 116 12.72 1.79 -3.96
C LEU A 116 12.04 3.12 -4.26
N SER A 117 11.87 3.41 -5.54
CA SER A 117 11.18 4.61 -6.00
C SER A 117 10.44 4.33 -7.31
N ASP A 118 9.40 5.07 -7.53
CA ASP A 118 8.66 5.10 -8.78
C ASP A 118 8.43 6.55 -9.24
N ARG A 119 7.60 6.74 -10.26
CA ARG A 119 7.26 8.09 -10.77
C ARG A 119 6.38 8.90 -9.80
N TYR A 120 5.93 8.32 -8.70
CA TYR A 120 4.98 8.94 -7.76
C TYR A 120 5.66 9.34 -6.46
N ALA A 121 6.59 8.54 -5.94
CA ALA A 121 7.27 8.80 -4.68
C ALA A 121 8.61 8.07 -4.53
N THR A 122 9.43 8.59 -3.61
CA THR A 122 10.58 7.88 -3.04
C THR A 122 10.13 7.25 -1.73
N ASN A 123 10.09 5.92 -1.67
CA ASN A 123 9.47 5.20 -0.54
C ASN A 123 10.19 5.41 0.79
N ARG A 124 11.50 5.68 0.79
CA ARG A 124 12.25 5.98 2.01
C ARG A 124 11.71 7.24 2.70
N ASP A 125 11.58 8.33 1.95
CA ASP A 125 11.15 9.61 2.52
C ASP A 125 9.66 9.57 2.88
N LEU A 126 8.86 8.91 2.05
CA LEU A 126 7.46 8.66 2.35
C LEU A 126 7.27 7.99 3.72
N LYS A 127 7.99 6.88 3.97
CA LYS A 127 7.89 6.14 5.25
C LYS A 127 8.38 6.96 6.43
N ARG A 128 9.51 7.65 6.27
CA ARG A 128 10.05 8.51 7.32
C ARG A 128 9.05 9.60 7.71
N ASN A 129 8.49 10.28 6.71
CA ASN A 129 7.53 11.36 6.96
C ASN A 129 6.25 10.83 7.62
N GLN A 130 5.77 9.64 7.22
CA GLN A 130 4.61 9.03 7.86
C GLN A 130 4.86 8.71 9.34
N VAL A 131 6.01 8.11 9.67
CA VAL A 131 6.38 7.83 11.07
C VAL A 131 6.45 9.10 11.90
N MET A 132 7.12 10.13 11.37
CA MET A 132 7.27 11.42 12.08
C MET A 132 5.94 12.13 12.24
N ASN A 133 5.06 12.05 11.25
CA ASN A 133 3.71 12.61 11.32
C ASN A 133 2.87 11.93 12.42
N ASP A 134 2.89 10.60 12.48
CA ASP A 134 2.16 9.86 13.52
C ASP A 134 2.70 10.16 14.93
N CYS A 135 4.02 10.22 15.07
CA CYS A 135 4.65 10.62 16.33
C CYS A 135 4.17 12.01 16.77
N SER A 136 4.19 12.98 15.87
CA SER A 136 3.73 14.34 16.15
C SER A 136 2.25 14.40 16.51
N TYR A 137 1.41 13.70 15.74
CA TYR A 137 -0.02 13.63 15.99
C TYR A 137 -0.36 13.03 17.36
N CYS A 138 0.30 11.92 17.73
CA CYS A 138 0.05 11.27 19.03
C CYS A 138 0.59 12.11 20.19
N SER A 139 1.72 12.80 20.00
CA SER A 139 2.30 13.68 21.01
C SER A 139 1.42 14.90 21.27
N GLU A 140 0.93 15.53 20.20
CA GLU A 140 0.02 16.67 20.29
C GLU A 140 -1.39 16.25 20.75
N ASN A 141 -1.82 15.07 20.34
CA ASN A 141 -3.10 14.45 20.66
C ASN A 141 -4.30 15.39 20.48
N PRO A 142 -4.51 15.96 19.31
CA PRO A 142 -5.50 17.04 19.09
C PRO A 142 -6.95 16.61 19.35
N LYS A 143 -7.23 15.29 19.36
CA LYS A 143 -8.55 14.74 19.66
C LYS A 143 -8.69 14.18 21.07
N GLY A 144 -7.65 14.26 21.90
CA GLY A 144 -7.69 13.83 23.30
C GLY A 144 -7.86 12.33 23.49
N PHE A 145 -7.32 11.50 22.60
CA PHE A 145 -7.39 10.05 22.74
C PHE A 145 -6.61 9.56 23.97
N LYS A 146 -7.26 8.68 24.74
CA LYS A 146 -6.62 8.10 25.90
C LYS A 146 -5.42 7.25 25.51
N GLY A 147 -4.28 7.55 26.11
CA GLY A 147 -3.04 6.81 25.90
C GLY A 147 -2.09 7.43 24.87
N TYR A 148 -2.55 8.34 24.02
CA TYR A 148 -1.66 9.02 23.07
C TYR A 148 -0.77 10.03 23.79
N SER A 149 0.52 9.98 23.52
CA SER A 149 1.53 10.87 24.09
C SER A 149 2.85 10.75 23.28
N ASP A 150 3.84 11.55 23.65
CA ASP A 150 5.23 11.44 23.15
C ASP A 150 5.90 10.10 23.46
N ALA A 151 5.43 9.41 24.50
CA ALA A 151 5.93 8.09 24.92
C ALA A 151 5.04 6.93 24.44
N CYS A 152 3.90 7.20 23.79
CA CYS A 152 2.94 6.17 23.33
C CYS A 152 2.31 6.59 22.00
N TRP A 153 2.93 6.14 20.92
CA TRP A 153 2.54 6.42 19.54
C TRP A 153 2.88 5.24 18.61
N GLY A 154 2.23 5.11 17.43
CA GLY A 154 2.50 4.09 16.40
C GLY A 154 1.42 3.05 16.21
#